data_e819826024aad342b6f25a212ca60c5c
#
_entry.id   e819826024aad342b6f25a212ca60c5c
#
_cell.length_a   1.000
_cell.length_b   1.000
_cell.length_c   1.000
_cell.angle_alpha   90.00
_cell.angle_beta   90.00
_cell.angle_gamma   90.00
#
_symmetry.space_group_name_H-M   'P 1'
#
loop_
_entity.id
_entity.type
_entity.pdbx_description
1 polymer ?
#
loop_
_entity_poly.entity_id
_entity_poly.type
_entity_poly.pdbx_seq_one_letter_code
_entity_poly.pdbx_strand_id
1 'polypeptide(L)'
;MQKCRKKVKSCLKQVNSNKALAGKVLQSLFTAGVLYVCIFGGDNAAWAQDYNSQYGTDLGGEYENVSVTNESLDGNSNVTIGVSRSAGLTVTDKAVVKIVETGSSVRSSSICGIANDGSGTASLTLKDADIAIVGSKSSVIGFESTAGQHKNTVTGEMNISVSSAATSGTSSVPKVVAGIDVEGYYSKANKAANSLKAKNVKINLGLAAGDKATVNTTGVLTKGSYGNYIGTTEIENAEIVISGSNGQSNETVRGVWATQTDTGNKPSGADMSSKQSYNNLTVVTGTYASDMTAYTPNAVQGGSGLYGIQADNYAVVSVKEDLLIDIDRQARKSGEENNGVTGIYGYEHGKIDFNRADITLHNDLDASVTGIEVTTNAAVTGKALQLTVSSDTGAALGLLAHKYIGDT
;
A
#
# COMPACT_ATOMS: atom_id res chain seq x y z
N MET A 1 29.92 -3.88 -36.86
CA MET A 1 28.55 -4.33 -36.61
C MET A 1 28.18 -5.66 -37.32
N GLN A 2 28.39 -5.85 -38.61
CA GLN A 2 28.05 -7.10 -39.31
C GLN A 2 28.77 -8.37 -38.79
N LYS A 3 30.01 -8.28 -38.31
CA LYS A 3 30.76 -9.42 -37.72
C LYS A 3 30.19 -9.89 -36.39
N CYS A 4 29.64 -9.00 -35.55
CA CYS A 4 28.96 -9.37 -34.30
C CYS A 4 27.62 -10.10 -34.56
N ARG A 5 26.82 -9.62 -35.52
CA ARG A 5 25.54 -10.27 -35.89
C ARG A 5 25.71 -11.72 -36.36
N LYS A 6 26.78 -12.01 -37.09
CA LYS A 6 27.07 -13.39 -37.55
C LYS A 6 27.47 -14.30 -36.39
N LYS A 7 28.25 -13.81 -35.40
CA LYS A 7 28.66 -14.60 -34.24
C LYS A 7 27.47 -14.91 -33.31
N VAL A 8 26.58 -13.92 -33.04
CA VAL A 8 25.39 -14.13 -32.20
C VAL A 8 24.42 -15.12 -32.86
N LYS A 9 24.16 -15.01 -34.17
CA LYS A 9 23.32 -16.01 -34.88
C LYS A 9 23.91 -17.43 -34.87
N SER A 10 25.24 -17.59 -34.87
CA SER A 10 25.86 -18.90 -34.77
C SER A 10 25.78 -19.48 -33.35
N CYS A 11 25.93 -18.68 -32.30
CA CYS A 11 25.71 -19.07 -30.91
C CYS A 11 24.26 -19.49 -30.63
N LEU A 12 23.25 -18.71 -31.09
CA LEU A 12 21.83 -19.05 -30.94
C LEU A 12 21.45 -20.35 -31.68
N LYS A 13 22.04 -20.63 -32.85
CA LYS A 13 21.83 -21.92 -33.53
C LYS A 13 22.44 -23.12 -32.76
N GLN A 14 23.55 -22.93 -32.11
CA GLN A 14 24.22 -23.99 -31.33
C GLN A 14 23.49 -24.26 -29.99
N VAL A 15 22.88 -23.24 -29.38
CA VAL A 15 22.09 -23.37 -28.16
C VAL A 15 20.77 -24.12 -28.43
N ASN A 16 20.13 -23.90 -29.58
CA ASN A 16 18.89 -24.60 -29.93
C ASN A 16 19.09 -26.08 -30.32
N SER A 17 20.30 -26.51 -30.64
CA SER A 17 20.59 -27.90 -30.97
C SER A 17 20.89 -28.82 -29.77
N ASN A 18 21.06 -28.26 -28.57
CA ASN A 18 21.45 -29.03 -27.39
C ASN A 18 20.78 -28.49 -26.10
N LYS A 19 19.54 -28.89 -25.86
CA LYS A 19 18.73 -28.43 -24.71
C LYS A 19 19.40 -28.66 -23.34
N ALA A 20 20.22 -29.66 -23.20
CA ALA A 20 20.96 -29.96 -21.95
C ALA A 20 22.15 -29.00 -21.71
N LEU A 21 22.71 -28.41 -22.76
CA LEU A 21 23.82 -27.46 -22.65
C LEU A 21 23.27 -26.03 -22.40
N ALA A 22 22.09 -25.72 -22.93
CA ALA A 22 21.41 -24.44 -22.75
C ALA A 22 21.14 -24.16 -21.26
N GLY A 23 20.69 -25.14 -20.50
CA GLY A 23 20.42 -24.98 -19.06
C GLY A 23 21.71 -24.68 -18.25
N LYS A 24 22.83 -25.29 -18.57
CA LYS A 24 24.12 -25.06 -17.87
C LYS A 24 24.79 -23.74 -18.27
N VAL A 25 24.65 -23.31 -19.51
CA VAL A 25 25.17 -22.01 -19.98
C VAL A 25 24.36 -20.86 -19.42
N LEU A 26 23.02 -20.98 -19.35
CA LEU A 26 22.22 -20.00 -18.65
C LEU A 26 22.59 -19.90 -17.15
N GLN A 27 22.76 -21.03 -16.47
CA GLN A 27 23.07 -21.03 -15.04
C GLN A 27 24.46 -20.42 -14.75
N SER A 28 25.45 -20.59 -15.63
CA SER A 28 26.79 -20.00 -15.48
C SER A 28 26.82 -18.49 -15.82
N LEU A 29 25.92 -17.99 -16.67
CA LEU A 29 25.79 -16.57 -16.97
C LEU A 29 25.07 -15.82 -15.81
N PHE A 30 24.17 -16.48 -15.10
CA PHE A 30 23.51 -15.92 -13.92
C PHE A 30 24.44 -15.82 -12.70
N THR A 31 25.42 -16.71 -12.58
CA THR A 31 26.36 -16.71 -11.44
C THR A 31 27.46 -15.65 -11.58
N ALA A 32 27.72 -15.14 -12.76
CA ALA A 32 28.82 -14.20 -13.03
C ALA A 32 28.42 -12.71 -12.95
N GLY A 33 27.16 -12.38 -12.69
CA GLY A 33 26.71 -11.00 -12.43
C GLY A 33 26.94 -10.00 -13.57
N VAL A 34 27.17 -10.45 -14.80
CA VAL A 34 27.40 -9.56 -15.94
C VAL A 34 26.30 -9.72 -16.96
N LEU A 35 25.32 -8.85 -16.89
CA LEU A 35 24.34 -8.66 -17.96
C LEU A 35 24.94 -7.68 -18.99
N TYR A 36 25.35 -8.17 -20.14
CA TYR A 36 25.74 -7.32 -21.25
C TYR A 36 24.49 -6.84 -21.97
N VAL A 37 24.11 -5.58 -21.75
CA VAL A 37 23.02 -4.93 -22.49
C VAL A 37 23.52 -4.58 -23.88
N CYS A 38 23.13 -5.34 -24.89
CA CYS A 38 23.29 -4.91 -26.29
C CYS A 38 22.21 -3.90 -26.64
N ILE A 39 22.54 -2.64 -26.56
CA ILE A 39 21.68 -1.56 -27.06
C ILE A 39 21.73 -1.61 -28.60
N PHE A 40 20.68 -2.09 -29.23
CA PHE A 40 20.45 -1.91 -30.67
C PHE A 40 19.55 -0.69 -30.85
N GLY A 41 20.15 0.40 -31.32
CA GLY A 41 19.38 1.57 -31.74
C GLY A 41 18.57 1.23 -33.00
N GLY A 42 17.31 1.63 -32.98
CA GLY A 42 16.38 1.59 -34.12
C GLY A 42 15.10 0.86 -33.74
N ASP A 43 14.05 1.63 -33.55
CA ASP A 43 12.67 1.31 -33.18
C ASP A 43 12.49 0.99 -31.69
N ASN A 44 11.70 1.82 -31.02
CA ASN A 44 11.39 1.83 -29.57
C ASN A 44 10.58 0.61 -29.12
N ALA A 45 11.14 -0.59 -29.30
CA ALA A 45 10.60 -1.77 -28.62
C ALA A 45 11.15 -1.77 -27.19
N ALA A 46 10.34 -1.37 -26.24
CA ALA A 46 10.63 -1.52 -24.82
C ALA A 46 10.79 -3.01 -24.49
N TRP A 47 11.93 -3.38 -23.94
CA TRP A 47 12.24 -4.77 -23.61
C TRP A 47 11.82 -5.08 -22.17
N ALA A 48 11.36 -6.30 -21.92
CA ALA A 48 11.18 -6.80 -20.57
C ALA A 48 12.54 -6.81 -19.85
N GLN A 49 12.57 -6.25 -18.65
CA GLN A 49 13.77 -6.20 -17.81
C GLN A 49 13.51 -6.91 -16.50
N ASP A 50 14.24 -8.02 -16.28
CA ASP A 50 14.18 -8.79 -15.05
C ASP A 50 15.36 -8.43 -14.15
N TYR A 51 15.07 -8.05 -12.93
CA TYR A 51 16.04 -7.76 -11.89
C TYR A 51 15.93 -8.79 -10.78
N ASN A 52 16.96 -9.59 -10.60
CA ASN A 52 17.14 -10.41 -9.40
C ASN A 52 18.28 -9.80 -8.58
N SER A 53 17.98 -8.78 -7.81
CA SER A 53 18.97 -7.96 -7.12
C SER A 53 18.67 -7.91 -5.62
N GLN A 54 19.73 -7.85 -4.82
CA GLN A 54 19.64 -7.57 -3.38
C GLN A 54 19.48 -6.09 -3.07
N TYR A 55 19.57 -5.22 -4.06
CA TYR A 55 19.51 -3.76 -3.92
C TYR A 55 18.41 -3.20 -4.82
N GLY A 56 17.80 -2.14 -4.37
CA GLY A 56 16.84 -1.37 -5.18
C GLY A 56 17.48 -0.87 -6.47
N THR A 57 16.66 -0.67 -7.48
CA THR A 57 17.11 -0.21 -8.79
C THR A 57 16.36 1.05 -9.16
N ASP A 58 17.08 2.17 -9.27
CA ASP A 58 16.52 3.42 -9.77
C ASP A 58 16.41 3.35 -11.29
N LEU A 59 15.20 3.24 -11.77
CA LEU A 59 14.88 3.18 -13.19
C LEU A 59 14.40 4.52 -13.71
N GLY A 60 14.83 4.85 -14.91
CA GLY A 60 14.36 6.03 -15.64
C GLY A 60 14.20 5.73 -17.12
N GLY A 61 13.21 6.38 -17.74
CA GLY A 61 12.88 6.17 -19.14
C GLY A 61 11.65 5.30 -19.33
N GLU A 62 11.53 4.67 -20.50
CA GLU A 62 10.38 3.89 -20.91
C GLU A 62 10.73 2.42 -21.06
N TYR A 63 9.88 1.56 -20.50
CA TYR A 63 10.00 0.10 -20.53
C TYR A 63 8.63 -0.49 -20.88
N GLU A 64 8.61 -1.59 -21.61
CA GLU A 64 7.38 -2.36 -21.83
C GLU A 64 7.00 -3.09 -20.52
N ASN A 65 7.94 -3.85 -19.98
CA ASN A 65 7.77 -4.61 -18.76
C ASN A 65 8.98 -4.42 -17.84
N VAL A 66 8.73 -4.37 -16.54
CA VAL A 66 9.77 -4.37 -15.49
C VAL A 66 9.40 -5.41 -14.46
N SER A 67 10.35 -6.27 -14.10
CA SER A 67 10.17 -7.29 -13.07
C SER A 67 11.28 -7.24 -12.04
N VAL A 68 10.91 -7.28 -10.76
CA VAL A 68 11.82 -7.43 -9.63
C VAL A 68 11.34 -8.59 -8.77
N THR A 69 12.15 -9.65 -8.70
CA THR A 69 11.82 -10.84 -7.91
C THR A 69 12.93 -11.18 -6.96
N ASN A 70 12.63 -11.29 -5.68
CA ASN A 70 13.52 -11.82 -4.67
C ASN A 70 12.74 -12.60 -3.61
N GLU A 71 12.70 -13.90 -3.73
CA GLU A 71 11.95 -14.80 -2.84
C GLU A 71 12.77 -15.23 -1.60
N SER A 72 13.97 -14.71 -1.42
CA SER A 72 14.85 -15.04 -0.27
C SER A 72 15.66 -13.83 0.17
N LEU A 73 14.97 -12.68 0.34
CA LEU A 73 15.61 -11.46 0.78
C LEU A 73 16.16 -11.65 2.20
N ASP A 74 17.48 -11.64 2.33
CA ASP A 74 18.18 -11.76 3.60
C ASP A 74 18.94 -10.47 3.94
N GLY A 75 18.98 -10.14 5.23
CA GLY A 75 19.82 -9.07 5.76
C GLY A 75 19.39 -7.66 5.40
N ASN A 76 20.33 -6.79 5.03
CA ASN A 76 20.18 -5.33 4.96
C ASN A 76 19.81 -4.77 3.58
N SER A 77 19.31 -5.58 2.66
CA SER A 77 19.01 -5.12 1.30
C SER A 77 17.55 -4.66 1.15
N ASN A 78 17.34 -3.51 0.55
CA ASN A 78 16.02 -3.09 0.08
C ASN A 78 15.89 -3.47 -1.39
N VAL A 79 14.81 -4.15 -1.75
CA VAL A 79 14.51 -4.44 -3.15
C VAL A 79 13.30 -3.60 -3.54
N THR A 80 13.48 -2.70 -4.48
CA THR A 80 12.40 -1.83 -4.96
C THR A 80 12.57 -1.53 -6.45
N ILE A 81 11.48 -1.22 -7.11
CA ILE A 81 11.52 -0.42 -8.33
C ILE A 81 11.54 1.05 -7.89
N GLY A 82 12.73 1.65 -7.88
CA GLY A 82 12.90 3.08 -7.63
C GLY A 82 12.68 3.89 -8.90
N VAL A 83 12.13 5.09 -8.78
CA VAL A 83 11.96 6.03 -9.90
C VAL A 83 13.15 6.98 -9.95
N SER A 84 13.82 7.03 -11.10
CA SER A 84 14.96 7.94 -11.31
C SER A 84 14.54 9.41 -11.17
N ARG A 85 15.25 10.15 -10.33
CA ARG A 85 15.00 11.58 -10.04
C ARG A 85 15.08 12.48 -11.27
N SER A 86 15.85 12.09 -12.28
CA SER A 86 16.13 12.92 -13.45
C SER A 86 15.29 12.61 -14.67
N ALA A 87 14.77 11.37 -14.77
CA ALA A 87 14.15 10.90 -16.00
C ALA A 87 12.68 10.48 -15.83
N GLY A 88 12.24 10.24 -14.58
CA GLY A 88 10.95 9.57 -14.36
C GLY A 88 10.95 8.14 -14.89
N LEU A 89 9.84 7.44 -14.74
CA LEU A 89 9.68 6.06 -15.20
C LEU A 89 8.32 5.87 -15.87
N THR A 90 8.31 5.25 -17.04
CA THR A 90 7.11 4.80 -17.73
C THR A 90 7.18 3.32 -18.01
N VAL A 91 6.16 2.56 -17.58
CA VAL A 91 6.00 1.13 -17.89
C VAL A 91 4.71 1.00 -18.70
N THR A 92 4.84 0.61 -19.97
CA THR A 92 3.74 0.65 -20.94
C THR A 92 2.89 -0.62 -20.95
N ASP A 93 3.36 -1.71 -20.34
CA ASP A 93 2.59 -2.93 -20.16
C ASP A 93 2.52 -3.30 -18.67
N LYS A 94 3.52 -3.93 -18.07
CA LYS A 94 3.39 -4.42 -16.69
C LYS A 94 4.63 -4.24 -15.83
N ALA A 95 4.43 -3.74 -14.61
CA ALA A 95 5.43 -3.79 -13.54
C ALA A 95 5.11 -4.94 -12.58
N VAL A 96 6.08 -5.79 -12.28
CA VAL A 96 5.93 -6.92 -11.35
C VAL A 96 6.97 -6.82 -10.25
N VAL A 97 6.52 -6.88 -9.00
CA VAL A 97 7.38 -6.96 -7.82
C VAL A 97 6.98 -8.14 -6.97
N LYS A 98 7.93 -9.05 -6.70
CA LYS A 98 7.69 -10.19 -5.81
C LYS A 98 8.85 -10.31 -4.82
N ILE A 99 8.56 -10.05 -3.54
CA ILE A 99 9.58 -10.03 -2.49
C ILE A 99 9.11 -10.87 -1.31
N VAL A 100 9.99 -11.77 -0.84
CA VAL A 100 9.80 -12.50 0.41
C VAL A 100 11.03 -12.29 1.28
N GLU A 101 10.86 -11.65 2.43
CA GLU A 101 11.92 -11.48 3.41
C GLU A 101 12.06 -12.75 4.25
N THR A 102 13.24 -13.36 4.23
CA THR A 102 13.57 -14.56 5.01
C THR A 102 14.60 -14.28 6.12
N GLY A 103 15.21 -13.10 6.10
CA GLY A 103 16.30 -12.72 6.99
C GLY A 103 15.93 -12.62 8.47
N SER A 104 16.91 -12.80 9.32
CA SER A 104 16.76 -12.76 10.78
C SER A 104 16.98 -11.38 11.38
N SER A 105 17.52 -10.43 10.63
CA SER A 105 17.89 -9.10 11.12
C SER A 105 16.72 -8.11 11.01
N VAL A 106 16.46 -7.36 12.08
CA VAL A 106 15.49 -6.24 12.06
C VAL A 106 16.08 -5.10 11.27
N ARG A 107 15.32 -4.54 10.35
CA ARG A 107 15.72 -3.38 9.56
C ARG A 107 15.18 -2.09 10.15
N SER A 108 15.95 -1.03 9.97
CA SER A 108 15.49 0.34 10.24
C SER A 108 14.69 0.94 9.10
N SER A 109 14.73 0.34 7.90
CA SER A 109 14.04 0.82 6.70
C SER A 109 12.94 -0.15 6.25
N SER A 110 11.94 0.39 5.56
CA SER A 110 10.86 -0.39 4.96
C SER A 110 11.32 -1.15 3.72
N ILE A 111 10.65 -2.26 3.43
CA ILE A 111 10.70 -2.89 2.11
C ILE A 111 9.59 -2.28 1.29
N CYS A 112 9.93 -1.57 0.22
CA CYS A 112 8.97 -0.98 -0.70
C CYS A 112 8.93 -1.78 -2.00
N GLY A 113 7.75 -1.94 -2.59
CA GLY A 113 7.61 -2.56 -3.91
C GLY A 113 7.99 -1.60 -5.01
N ILE A 114 7.26 -0.50 -5.13
CA ILE A 114 7.54 0.59 -6.06
C ILE A 114 7.68 1.87 -5.25
N ALA A 115 8.80 2.57 -5.39
CA ALA A 115 9.10 3.78 -4.63
C ALA A 115 9.42 4.96 -5.55
N ASN A 116 8.69 6.06 -5.38
CA ASN A 116 9.01 7.36 -5.93
C ASN A 116 9.32 8.31 -4.76
N ASP A 117 10.52 8.17 -4.21
CA ASP A 117 10.95 8.79 -2.96
C ASP A 117 12.08 9.83 -3.14
N GLY A 118 12.42 10.14 -4.37
CA GLY A 118 13.48 11.07 -4.70
C GLY A 118 13.12 12.53 -4.38
N SER A 119 14.09 13.35 -3.97
CA SER A 119 13.92 14.81 -3.79
C SER A 119 13.81 15.54 -5.14
N GLY A 120 12.76 15.36 -5.90
CA GLY A 120 12.62 15.96 -7.24
C GLY A 120 11.18 16.08 -7.70
N THR A 121 11.02 16.16 -9.01
CA THR A 121 9.71 16.25 -9.69
C THR A 121 9.48 15.05 -10.60
N ALA A 122 10.07 13.90 -10.28
CA ALA A 122 9.96 12.72 -11.11
C ALA A 122 8.49 12.26 -11.25
N SER A 123 8.11 11.84 -12.44
CA SER A 123 6.82 11.24 -12.72
C SER A 123 6.95 9.73 -12.88
N LEU A 124 5.95 9.02 -12.41
CA LEU A 124 5.79 7.59 -12.64
C LEU A 124 4.50 7.36 -13.42
N THR A 125 4.59 6.62 -14.51
CA THR A 125 3.42 6.17 -15.26
C THR A 125 3.49 4.67 -15.44
N LEU A 126 2.47 3.97 -14.94
CA LEU A 126 2.31 2.53 -15.10
C LEU A 126 1.01 2.25 -15.85
N LYS A 127 1.02 1.28 -16.74
CA LYS A 127 -0.23 0.71 -17.22
C LYS A 127 -0.78 -0.23 -16.15
N ASP A 128 -0.10 -1.34 -15.89
CA ASP A 128 -0.48 -2.30 -14.87
C ASP A 128 0.66 -2.57 -13.88
N ALA A 129 0.32 -2.96 -12.65
CA ALA A 129 1.30 -3.34 -11.64
C ALA A 129 0.80 -4.50 -10.77
N ASP A 130 1.65 -5.50 -10.56
CA ASP A 130 1.45 -6.56 -9.56
C ASP A 130 2.57 -6.49 -8.52
N ILE A 131 2.20 -6.25 -7.26
CA ILE A 131 3.13 -6.09 -6.15
C ILE A 131 2.78 -7.09 -5.07
N ALA A 132 3.69 -8.01 -4.76
CA ALA A 132 3.54 -8.99 -3.70
C ALA A 132 4.74 -8.95 -2.76
N ILE A 133 4.51 -8.58 -1.50
CA ILE A 133 5.58 -8.45 -0.51
C ILE A 133 5.18 -9.14 0.78
N VAL A 134 6.03 -10.05 1.24
CA VAL A 134 5.94 -10.67 2.56
C VAL A 134 7.16 -10.24 3.37
N GLY A 135 6.94 -9.40 4.39
CA GLY A 135 7.99 -9.01 5.33
C GLY A 135 7.99 -9.93 6.55
N SER A 136 9.16 -10.33 7.02
CA SER A 136 9.29 -11.11 8.26
C SER A 136 9.57 -10.23 9.47
N LYS A 137 10.31 -9.13 9.30
CA LYS A 137 10.74 -8.23 10.38
C LYS A 137 10.71 -6.75 10.02
N SER A 138 10.66 -6.43 8.75
CA SER A 138 10.66 -5.06 8.24
C SER A 138 9.25 -4.50 8.11
N SER A 139 9.12 -3.18 8.09
CA SER A 139 7.93 -2.54 7.55
C SER A 139 7.80 -2.84 6.07
N VAL A 140 6.58 -2.92 5.57
CA VAL A 140 6.27 -3.31 4.19
C VAL A 140 5.35 -2.28 3.57
N ILE A 141 5.73 -1.75 2.42
CA ILE A 141 4.93 -0.79 1.65
C ILE A 141 4.85 -1.27 0.20
N GLY A 142 3.65 -1.45 -0.32
CA GLY A 142 3.47 -1.86 -1.71
C GLY A 142 3.90 -0.76 -2.67
N PHE A 143 3.27 0.40 -2.58
CA PHE A 143 3.60 1.61 -3.35
C PHE A 143 3.86 2.78 -2.41
N GLU A 144 4.98 3.47 -2.60
CA GLU A 144 5.37 4.65 -1.82
C GLU A 144 5.63 5.86 -2.72
N SER A 145 5.14 7.03 -2.30
CA SER A 145 5.49 8.30 -2.91
C SER A 145 5.75 9.34 -1.84
N THR A 146 7.03 9.68 -1.63
CA THR A 146 7.48 10.59 -0.56
C THR A 146 8.57 11.53 -1.06
N ALA A 147 9.00 12.47 -0.22
CA ALA A 147 10.20 13.30 -0.36
C ALA A 147 10.29 14.26 -1.57
N GLY A 148 9.34 14.32 -2.48
CA GLY A 148 9.40 15.16 -3.68
C GLY A 148 8.07 15.80 -4.08
N GLN A 149 8.00 16.23 -5.34
CA GLN A 149 6.76 16.68 -6.00
C GLN A 149 6.42 15.69 -7.12
N HIS A 150 5.98 14.52 -6.74
CA HIS A 150 5.80 13.43 -7.67
C HIS A 150 4.37 13.36 -8.20
N LYS A 151 4.28 13.05 -9.49
CA LYS A 151 3.01 12.72 -10.15
C LYS A 151 3.06 11.26 -10.56
N ASN A 152 2.26 10.45 -9.92
CA ASN A 152 2.20 9.02 -10.17
C ASN A 152 0.85 8.69 -10.80
N THR A 153 0.87 7.92 -11.88
CA THR A 153 -0.33 7.54 -12.64
C THR A 153 -0.33 6.05 -12.91
N VAL A 154 -1.45 5.39 -12.65
CA VAL A 154 -1.72 4.00 -13.04
C VAL A 154 -2.97 3.99 -13.91
N THR A 155 -2.82 3.60 -15.17
CA THR A 155 -3.90 3.72 -16.16
C THR A 155 -4.77 2.47 -16.29
N GLY A 156 -4.30 1.32 -15.82
CA GLY A 156 -5.00 0.05 -15.81
C GLY A 156 -5.24 -0.46 -14.39
N GLU A 157 -4.68 -1.61 -14.05
CA GLU A 157 -4.84 -2.27 -12.77
C GLU A 157 -3.58 -2.22 -11.91
N MET A 158 -3.74 -1.97 -10.62
CA MET A 158 -2.69 -2.12 -9.61
C MET A 158 -3.15 -3.13 -8.56
N ASN A 159 -2.52 -4.29 -8.54
CA ASN A 159 -2.76 -5.36 -7.59
C ASN A 159 -1.63 -5.37 -6.55
N ILE A 160 -1.97 -5.21 -5.28
CA ILE A 160 -1.02 -5.12 -4.18
C ILE A 160 -1.36 -6.17 -3.13
N SER A 161 -0.44 -7.06 -2.83
CA SER A 161 -0.54 -7.98 -1.69
C SER A 161 0.64 -7.71 -0.74
N VAL A 162 0.33 -7.21 0.43
CA VAL A 162 1.34 -6.88 1.46
C VAL A 162 1.00 -7.55 2.78
N SER A 163 2.00 -8.15 3.40
CA SER A 163 1.86 -8.72 4.73
C SER A 163 3.18 -8.66 5.50
N SER A 164 3.07 -8.65 6.83
CA SER A 164 4.24 -8.77 7.69
C SER A 164 4.05 -9.95 8.64
N ALA A 165 4.89 -10.96 8.50
CA ALA A 165 5.01 -12.05 9.48
C ALA A 165 5.92 -11.60 10.63
N ALA A 166 5.48 -10.65 11.45
CA ALA A 166 6.25 -10.14 12.56
C ALA A 166 6.35 -11.20 13.67
N THR A 167 7.46 -11.90 13.74
CA THR A 167 7.76 -12.73 14.92
C THR A 167 8.21 -11.84 16.10
N SER A 168 7.81 -12.20 17.29
CA SER A 168 8.19 -11.56 18.56
C SER A 168 9.70 -11.33 18.61
N GLY A 169 10.11 -10.11 18.58
CA GLY A 169 11.50 -9.72 18.75
C GLY A 169 11.57 -8.32 19.28
N THR A 170 12.34 -8.11 20.25
CA THR A 170 12.78 -6.96 21.03
C THR A 170 12.92 -5.60 20.34
N SER A 171 12.27 -5.34 19.23
CA SER A 171 12.37 -4.07 18.53
C SER A 171 11.19 -3.16 18.89
N SER A 172 11.52 -2.03 19.52
CA SER A 172 10.61 -0.93 19.82
C SER A 172 10.26 -0.05 18.59
N VAL A 173 10.55 -0.49 17.40
CA VAL A 173 10.22 0.25 16.18
C VAL A 173 8.84 -0.18 15.72
N PRO A 174 7.87 0.73 15.60
CA PRO A 174 6.56 0.41 15.05
C PRO A 174 6.73 -0.08 13.61
N LYS A 175 6.28 -1.27 13.33
CA LYS A 175 6.21 -1.79 11.97
C LYS A 175 4.99 -1.22 11.28
N VAL A 176 5.17 -0.82 10.04
CA VAL A 176 4.11 -0.34 9.18
C VAL A 176 3.89 -1.37 8.07
N VAL A 177 2.65 -1.71 7.81
CA VAL A 177 2.23 -2.43 6.62
C VAL A 177 1.28 -1.51 5.86
N ALA A 178 1.64 -1.11 4.67
CA ALA A 178 0.79 -0.26 3.85
C ALA A 178 0.69 -0.81 2.42
N GLY A 179 -0.52 -0.84 1.87
CA GLY A 179 -0.69 -1.10 0.44
C GLY A 179 -0.15 0.08 -0.36
N ILE A 180 -0.64 1.26 -0.09
CA ILE A 180 -0.24 2.53 -0.72
C ILE A 180 0.09 3.54 0.38
N ASP A 181 1.22 4.24 0.26
CA ASP A 181 1.59 5.38 1.10
C ASP A 181 1.98 6.59 0.22
N VAL A 182 1.16 7.65 0.26
CA VAL A 182 1.40 8.90 -0.44
C VAL A 182 1.57 10.01 0.58
N GLU A 183 2.78 10.52 0.71
CA GLU A 183 3.13 11.50 1.72
C GLU A 183 3.62 12.82 1.11
N GLY A 184 2.96 13.91 1.47
CA GLY A 184 3.48 15.25 1.23
C GLY A 184 4.67 15.52 2.14
N TYR A 185 5.83 15.82 1.57
CA TYR A 185 7.09 15.95 2.31
C TYR A 185 7.53 17.42 2.52
N TYR A 186 8.11 17.70 3.69
CA TYR A 186 8.67 18.98 4.03
C TYR A 186 10.02 19.22 3.35
N SER A 187 10.08 20.24 2.48
CA SER A 187 11.34 20.90 2.10
C SER A 187 11.18 22.41 2.28
N LYS A 188 12.08 23.06 3.01
CA LYS A 188 12.05 24.52 3.23
C LYS A 188 11.97 25.36 1.96
N ALA A 189 12.32 24.80 0.82
CA ALA A 189 12.42 25.51 -0.44
C ALA A 189 11.22 25.31 -1.37
N ASN A 190 10.46 24.22 -1.27
CA ASN A 190 9.42 23.89 -2.24
C ASN A 190 8.17 23.34 -1.57
N LYS A 191 7.01 23.84 -1.96
CA LYS A 191 5.71 23.27 -1.61
C LYS A 191 5.56 21.93 -2.35
N ALA A 192 5.79 20.84 -1.67
CA ALA A 192 5.80 19.52 -2.29
C ALA A 192 4.43 18.85 -2.16
N ALA A 193 3.75 18.67 -3.28
CA ALA A 193 2.54 17.87 -3.36
C ALA A 193 2.86 16.55 -4.08
N ASN A 194 2.78 15.43 -3.38
CA ASN A 194 2.82 14.11 -3.99
C ASN A 194 1.42 13.67 -4.37
N SER A 195 1.28 13.09 -5.53
CA SER A 195 -0.02 12.60 -5.99
C SER A 195 0.07 11.22 -6.60
N LEU A 196 -0.97 10.42 -6.34
CA LEU A 196 -1.27 9.19 -7.06
C LEU A 196 -2.64 9.32 -7.72
N LYS A 197 -2.71 9.03 -9.01
CA LYS A 197 -3.95 8.83 -9.74
C LYS A 197 -3.98 7.42 -10.32
N ALA A 198 -4.99 6.63 -9.93
CA ALA A 198 -5.11 5.25 -10.37
C ALA A 198 -6.54 4.93 -10.82
N LYS A 199 -6.67 4.01 -11.77
CA LYS A 199 -7.97 3.59 -12.26
C LYS A 199 -8.56 2.48 -11.40
N ASN A 200 -7.90 1.34 -11.34
CA ASN A 200 -8.35 0.20 -10.55
C ASN A 200 -7.23 -0.23 -9.59
N VAL A 201 -7.56 -0.33 -8.33
CA VAL A 201 -6.62 -0.74 -7.28
C VAL A 201 -7.25 -1.85 -6.46
N LYS A 202 -6.53 -2.97 -6.33
CA LYS A 202 -6.87 -4.06 -5.43
C LYS A 202 -5.76 -4.24 -4.41
N ILE A 203 -6.12 -4.28 -3.14
CA ILE A 203 -5.16 -4.43 -2.05
C ILE A 203 -5.56 -5.62 -1.19
N ASN A 204 -4.68 -6.60 -1.08
CA ASN A 204 -4.74 -7.63 -0.06
C ASN A 204 -3.84 -7.23 1.10
N LEU A 205 -4.44 -6.92 2.22
CA LEU A 205 -3.78 -6.44 3.41
C LEU A 205 -3.68 -7.56 4.43
N GLY A 206 -2.57 -8.28 4.42
CA GLY A 206 -2.34 -9.38 5.34
C GLY A 206 -2.00 -8.89 6.75
N LEU A 207 -2.82 -9.29 7.74
CA LEU A 207 -2.54 -8.99 9.13
C LEU A 207 -1.31 -9.76 9.62
N ALA A 208 -0.51 -9.10 10.44
CA ALA A 208 0.68 -9.72 11.02
C ALA A 208 0.32 -10.91 11.91
N ALA A 209 0.99 -12.03 11.68
CA ALA A 209 0.94 -13.17 12.60
C ALA A 209 2.09 -13.07 13.60
N GLY A 210 1.81 -12.95 14.89
CA GLY A 210 2.87 -12.99 15.91
C GLY A 210 2.70 -12.02 17.07
N ASP A 211 3.41 -12.31 18.17
CA ASP A 211 3.28 -11.61 19.45
C ASP A 211 3.87 -10.19 19.45
N LYS A 212 3.12 -9.22 19.93
CA LYS A 212 3.55 -7.97 20.57
C LYS A 212 4.24 -6.90 19.70
N ALA A 213 4.20 -6.92 18.39
CA ALA A 213 4.64 -5.78 17.60
C ALA A 213 3.47 -4.78 17.45
N THR A 214 3.69 -3.53 17.80
CA THR A 214 2.77 -2.45 17.42
C THR A 214 2.89 -2.28 15.93
N VAL A 215 1.92 -2.74 15.16
CA VAL A 215 1.89 -2.63 13.72
C VAL A 215 0.73 -1.72 13.35
N ASN A 216 1.01 -0.72 12.54
CA ASN A 216 -0.03 0.05 11.86
C ASN A 216 -0.21 -0.53 10.48
N THR A 217 -1.36 -1.12 10.22
CA THR A 217 -1.68 -1.77 8.96
C THR A 217 -2.74 -0.93 8.23
N THR A 218 -2.43 -0.48 7.02
CA THR A 218 -3.29 0.44 6.27
C THR A 218 -3.34 0.07 4.79
N GLY A 219 -4.53 -0.02 4.22
CA GLY A 219 -4.68 -0.26 2.78
C GLY A 219 -4.19 0.93 1.97
N VAL A 220 -4.81 2.09 2.12
CA VAL A 220 -4.39 3.34 1.47
C VAL A 220 -4.14 4.41 2.53
N LEU A 221 -2.90 4.85 2.64
CA LEU A 221 -2.47 5.92 3.51
C LEU A 221 -2.13 7.16 2.69
N THR A 222 -2.69 8.31 3.08
CA THR A 222 -2.32 9.60 2.49
C THR A 222 -2.06 10.59 3.61
N LYS A 223 -0.82 11.07 3.67
CA LYS A 223 -0.36 11.97 4.70
C LYS A 223 -0.02 13.35 4.15
N GLY A 224 -0.28 14.37 4.95
CA GLY A 224 0.33 15.67 4.79
C GLY A 224 1.23 16.00 5.96
N SER A 225 2.22 16.85 5.75
CA SER A 225 3.05 17.37 6.81
C SER A 225 3.14 18.88 6.74
N TYR A 226 3.10 19.55 7.92
CA TYR A 226 3.35 20.98 8.07
C TYR A 226 2.55 21.93 7.16
N GLY A 227 1.22 21.79 7.13
CA GLY A 227 0.30 22.80 6.56
C GLY A 227 0.43 23.16 5.06
N ASN A 228 1.53 22.81 4.42
CA ASN A 228 1.82 23.15 3.02
C ASN A 228 2.17 21.94 2.15
N TYR A 229 2.21 20.74 2.72
CA TYR A 229 2.66 19.53 2.03
C TYR A 229 1.50 18.56 1.98
N ILE A 230 0.96 18.39 0.79
CA ILE A 230 -0.29 17.68 0.58
C ILE A 230 0.03 16.35 -0.11
N GLY A 231 -0.38 15.24 0.52
CA GLY A 231 -0.57 13.99 -0.17
C GLY A 231 -1.94 14.01 -0.85
N THR A 232 -2.02 13.58 -2.09
CA THR A 232 -3.29 13.44 -2.82
C THR A 232 -3.37 12.07 -3.47
N THR A 233 -4.45 11.35 -3.18
CA THR A 233 -4.73 10.05 -3.80
C THR A 233 -6.08 10.09 -4.48
N GLU A 234 -6.12 9.84 -5.78
CA GLU A 234 -7.32 9.73 -6.59
C GLU A 234 -7.39 8.33 -7.19
N ILE A 235 -8.38 7.54 -6.80
CA ILE A 235 -8.59 6.19 -7.32
C ILE A 235 -10.02 6.08 -7.83
N GLU A 236 -10.20 5.62 -9.07
CA GLU A 236 -11.56 5.43 -9.59
C GLU A 236 -12.23 4.27 -8.84
N ASN A 237 -11.63 3.10 -8.82
CA ASN A 237 -12.17 1.92 -8.13
C ASN A 237 -11.10 1.33 -7.19
N ALA A 238 -11.39 1.30 -5.90
CA ALA A 238 -10.53 0.70 -4.89
C ALA A 238 -11.24 -0.46 -4.20
N GLU A 239 -10.58 -1.61 -4.12
CA GLU A 239 -11.02 -2.77 -3.37
C GLU A 239 -9.91 -3.17 -2.38
N ILE A 240 -10.20 -3.10 -1.10
CA ILE A 240 -9.26 -3.38 -0.02
C ILE A 240 -9.80 -4.55 0.78
N VAL A 241 -9.11 -5.68 0.73
CA VAL A 241 -9.44 -6.88 1.49
C VAL A 241 -8.45 -7.04 2.64
N ILE A 242 -8.97 -6.96 3.85
CA ILE A 242 -8.22 -7.21 5.08
C ILE A 242 -8.27 -8.71 5.32
N SER A 243 -7.11 -9.36 5.30
CA SER A 243 -7.00 -10.81 5.39
C SER A 243 -6.08 -11.24 6.53
N GLY A 244 -6.23 -12.47 6.97
CA GLY A 244 -5.32 -13.11 7.91
C GLY A 244 -5.99 -13.63 9.17
N SER A 245 -5.28 -14.54 9.81
CA SER A 245 -5.65 -15.15 11.08
C SER A 245 -4.51 -15.00 12.07
N ASN A 246 -4.81 -14.75 13.32
CA ASN A 246 -3.86 -14.69 14.44
C ASN A 246 -2.96 -13.45 14.51
N GLY A 247 -3.38 -12.32 14.00
CA GLY A 247 -2.73 -11.05 14.29
C GLY A 247 -2.78 -10.76 15.81
N GLN A 248 -1.73 -10.20 16.39
CA GLN A 248 -1.68 -9.95 17.82
C GLN A 248 -2.08 -8.53 18.26
N SER A 249 -2.26 -8.38 19.53
CA SER A 249 -3.08 -7.48 20.30
C SER A 249 -2.91 -5.97 20.13
N ASN A 250 -1.90 -5.45 19.46
CA ASN A 250 -1.64 -4.01 19.38
C ASN A 250 -1.65 -3.45 17.96
N GLU A 251 -2.16 -4.17 17.00
CA GLU A 251 -2.24 -3.73 15.61
C GLU A 251 -3.50 -2.89 15.40
N THR A 252 -3.33 -1.67 14.93
CA THR A 252 -4.44 -0.86 14.40
C THR A 252 -4.53 -1.04 12.89
N VAL A 253 -5.67 -1.51 12.43
CA VAL A 253 -5.92 -1.81 11.03
C VAL A 253 -6.88 -0.79 10.44
N ARG A 254 -6.54 -0.23 9.30
CA ARG A 254 -7.37 0.73 8.56
C ARG A 254 -7.47 0.32 7.11
N GLY A 255 -8.66 0.28 6.56
CA GLY A 255 -8.80 0.17 5.11
C GLY A 255 -8.23 1.42 4.44
N VAL A 256 -8.70 2.58 4.86
CA VAL A 256 -8.28 3.88 4.34
C VAL A 256 -7.95 4.82 5.50
N TRP A 257 -6.82 5.54 5.38
CA TRP A 257 -6.43 6.56 6.34
C TRP A 257 -5.88 7.81 5.66
N ALA A 258 -6.55 8.92 5.88
CA ALA A 258 -6.07 10.25 5.50
C ALA A 258 -5.73 11.05 6.75
N THR A 259 -4.54 11.63 6.83
CA THR A 259 -4.08 12.39 7.99
C THR A 259 -3.19 13.56 7.63
N GLN A 260 -3.11 14.53 8.55
CA GLN A 260 -2.18 15.64 8.49
C GLN A 260 -1.33 15.63 9.76
N THR A 261 -0.01 15.55 9.66
CA THR A 261 0.87 15.34 10.83
C THR A 261 1.22 16.61 11.60
N ASP A 262 0.81 17.78 11.16
CA ASP A 262 1.08 19.03 11.89
C ASP A 262 -0.16 19.56 12.61
N THR A 263 -0.13 19.46 13.92
CA THR A 263 -1.16 20.02 14.83
C THR A 263 -0.89 21.47 15.22
N GLY A 264 0.27 22.03 14.90
CA GLY A 264 0.70 23.37 15.38
C GLY A 264 0.28 24.55 14.52
N ASN A 265 0.09 24.35 13.24
CA ASN A 265 -0.32 25.39 12.30
C ASN A 265 -1.54 24.95 11.51
N LYS A 266 -2.71 25.44 11.89
CA LYS A 266 -3.94 25.22 11.11
C LYS A 266 -3.68 25.55 9.65
N PRO A 267 -3.93 24.62 8.71
CA PRO A 267 -3.85 24.96 7.29
C PRO A 267 -4.79 26.13 7.03
N SER A 268 -4.25 27.25 6.56
CA SER A 268 -5.05 28.41 6.22
C SER A 268 -5.73 28.18 4.88
N GLY A 269 -6.91 27.56 4.91
CA GLY A 269 -7.76 27.34 3.73
C GLY A 269 -7.99 25.87 3.39
N ALA A 270 -9.13 25.61 2.75
CA ALA A 270 -9.58 24.27 2.33
C ALA A 270 -8.64 23.54 1.34
N ASP A 271 -7.70 24.26 0.74
CA ASP A 271 -6.82 23.74 -0.32
C ASP A 271 -5.52 23.10 0.21
N MET A 272 -5.33 23.07 1.51
CA MET A 272 -4.08 22.59 2.15
C MET A 272 -4.25 21.29 2.93
N SER A 273 -5.29 20.53 2.68
CA SER A 273 -5.56 19.26 3.35
C SER A 273 -5.12 18.09 2.49
N SER A 274 -4.53 17.07 3.10
CA SER A 274 -4.34 15.78 2.44
C SER A 274 -5.68 15.21 2.01
N LYS A 275 -5.75 14.70 0.80
CA LYS A 275 -7.01 14.30 0.17
C LYS A 275 -6.95 12.90 -0.40
N GLN A 276 -7.98 12.14 -0.13
CA GLN A 276 -8.27 10.90 -0.85
C GLN A 276 -9.63 11.03 -1.54
N SER A 277 -9.70 10.61 -2.78
CA SER A 277 -10.93 10.64 -3.58
C SER A 277 -11.09 9.33 -4.32
N TYR A 278 -12.28 8.75 -4.22
CA TYR A 278 -12.68 7.51 -4.86
C TYR A 278 -13.97 7.74 -5.64
N ASN A 279 -14.15 7.07 -6.78
CA ASN A 279 -15.49 6.91 -7.31
C ASN A 279 -16.19 5.80 -6.54
N ASN A 280 -15.59 4.59 -6.52
CA ASN A 280 -16.07 3.45 -5.75
C ASN A 280 -15.00 2.98 -4.78
N LEU A 281 -15.40 2.68 -3.55
CA LEU A 281 -14.51 2.18 -2.50
C LEU A 281 -15.15 0.98 -1.80
N THR A 282 -14.45 -0.12 -1.79
CA THR A 282 -14.79 -1.33 -1.04
C THR A 282 -13.72 -1.61 0.01
N VAL A 283 -14.11 -1.79 1.26
CA VAL A 283 -13.25 -2.21 2.37
C VAL A 283 -13.93 -3.38 3.06
N VAL A 284 -13.33 -4.56 2.95
CA VAL A 284 -13.94 -5.78 3.46
C VAL A 284 -12.93 -6.66 4.18
N THR A 285 -13.43 -7.54 5.05
CA THR A 285 -12.64 -8.64 5.57
C THR A 285 -12.84 -9.89 4.74
N GLY A 286 -11.75 -10.60 4.45
CA GLY A 286 -11.86 -11.76 3.57
C GLY A 286 -10.52 -12.35 3.15
N THR A 287 -10.56 -13.15 2.12
CA THR A 287 -9.37 -13.75 1.51
C THR A 287 -9.46 -13.62 0.00
N TYR A 288 -8.47 -13.01 -0.63
CA TYR A 288 -8.34 -13.01 -2.07
C TYR A 288 -7.95 -14.39 -2.62
N ALA A 289 -8.44 -14.70 -3.80
CA ALA A 289 -7.83 -15.73 -4.64
C ALA A 289 -6.36 -15.36 -4.93
N SER A 290 -5.52 -16.34 -5.20
CA SER A 290 -4.07 -16.13 -5.42
C SER A 290 -3.75 -15.19 -6.60
N ASP A 291 -4.66 -15.09 -7.57
CA ASP A 291 -4.57 -14.21 -8.73
C ASP A 291 -5.27 -12.85 -8.52
N MET A 292 -5.77 -12.60 -7.33
CA MET A 292 -6.51 -11.39 -6.93
C MET A 292 -7.72 -11.05 -7.83
N THR A 293 -8.31 -12.03 -8.50
CA THR A 293 -9.49 -11.82 -9.36
C THR A 293 -10.77 -11.66 -8.57
N ALA A 294 -10.88 -12.34 -7.43
CA ALA A 294 -12.03 -12.30 -6.54
C ALA A 294 -11.63 -12.55 -5.10
N TYR A 295 -12.43 -12.08 -4.17
CA TYR A 295 -12.28 -12.42 -2.75
C TYR A 295 -13.47 -13.23 -2.24
N THR A 296 -13.22 -13.99 -1.17
CA THR A 296 -14.25 -14.66 -0.39
C THR A 296 -14.38 -13.94 0.95
N PRO A 297 -15.56 -13.42 1.31
CA PRO A 297 -15.78 -12.82 2.62
C PRO A 297 -15.49 -13.83 3.74
N ASN A 298 -14.70 -13.43 4.70
CA ASN A 298 -14.37 -14.21 5.89
C ASN A 298 -14.10 -13.28 7.05
N ALA A 299 -14.45 -13.70 8.25
CA ALA A 299 -14.05 -12.98 9.43
C ALA A 299 -12.54 -13.02 9.65
N VAL A 300 -11.99 -11.94 10.15
CA VAL A 300 -10.57 -11.84 10.50
C VAL A 300 -10.37 -11.99 12.00
N GLN A 301 -9.27 -12.62 12.38
CA GLN A 301 -8.83 -12.69 13.77
C GLN A 301 -7.67 -11.73 13.96
N GLY A 302 -7.80 -10.76 14.83
CA GLY A 302 -6.71 -9.86 15.15
C GLY A 302 -7.02 -8.39 15.09
N GLY A 303 -5.95 -7.59 15.27
CA GLY A 303 -6.01 -6.15 15.39
C GLY A 303 -6.59 -5.65 16.73
N SER A 304 -6.00 -4.63 17.34
CA SER A 304 -6.59 -3.99 18.53
C SER A 304 -7.80 -3.13 18.14
N GLY A 305 -7.82 -2.57 16.93
CA GLY A 305 -8.93 -1.83 16.36
C GLY A 305 -8.96 -1.95 14.84
N LEU A 306 -10.15 -2.15 14.27
CA LEU A 306 -10.39 -2.17 12.83
C LEU A 306 -11.23 -0.97 12.43
N TYR A 307 -10.73 -0.22 11.44
CA TYR A 307 -11.41 0.94 10.87
C TYR A 307 -11.57 0.74 9.37
N GLY A 308 -12.79 0.93 8.86
CA GLY A 308 -13.02 0.97 7.43
C GLY A 308 -12.36 2.20 6.81
N ILE A 309 -12.78 3.39 7.23
CA ILE A 309 -12.21 4.69 6.83
C ILE A 309 -11.90 5.52 8.07
N GLN A 310 -10.71 6.13 8.09
CA GLN A 310 -10.33 7.14 9.05
C GLN A 310 -9.87 8.43 8.36
N ALA A 311 -10.38 9.58 8.80
CA ALA A 311 -9.85 10.90 8.44
C ALA A 311 -9.60 11.71 9.71
N ASP A 312 -8.40 12.25 9.85
CA ASP A 312 -8.03 13.06 11.00
C ASP A 312 -7.19 14.29 10.60
N ASN A 313 -7.06 15.23 11.54
CA ASN A 313 -6.17 16.39 11.40
C ASN A 313 -6.38 17.17 10.09
N TYR A 314 -7.63 17.57 9.80
CA TYR A 314 -8.02 18.32 8.60
C TYR A 314 -7.95 17.55 7.27
N ALA A 315 -7.57 16.29 7.26
CA ALA A 315 -7.59 15.49 6.04
C ALA A 315 -9.00 15.22 5.53
N VAL A 316 -9.12 14.91 4.25
CA VAL A 316 -10.40 14.71 3.57
C VAL A 316 -10.42 13.38 2.85
N VAL A 317 -11.47 12.61 3.05
CA VAL A 317 -11.78 11.40 2.25
C VAL A 317 -13.13 11.60 1.58
N SER A 318 -13.19 11.39 0.27
CA SER A 318 -14.43 11.55 -0.51
C SER A 318 -14.71 10.31 -1.35
N VAL A 319 -15.92 9.76 -1.27
CA VAL A 319 -16.42 8.66 -2.10
C VAL A 319 -17.60 9.15 -2.93
N LYS A 320 -17.41 9.27 -4.25
CA LYS A 320 -18.35 9.98 -5.14
C LYS A 320 -19.56 9.14 -5.52
N GLU A 321 -19.42 7.83 -5.58
CA GLU A 321 -20.49 6.91 -6.00
C GLU A 321 -20.81 5.94 -4.86
N ASP A 322 -20.17 4.78 -4.79
CA ASP A 322 -20.51 3.72 -3.86
C ASP A 322 -19.38 3.46 -2.86
N LEU A 323 -19.78 3.41 -1.59
CA LEU A 323 -18.95 2.96 -0.48
C LEU A 323 -19.54 1.67 0.09
N LEU A 324 -18.75 0.60 0.06
CA LEU A 324 -19.04 -0.66 0.75
C LEU A 324 -18.01 -0.86 1.87
N ILE A 325 -18.49 -1.04 3.09
CA ILE A 325 -17.69 -1.49 4.22
C ILE A 325 -18.34 -2.73 4.80
N ASP A 326 -17.65 -3.86 4.74
CA ASP A 326 -18.12 -5.14 5.30
C ASP A 326 -17.01 -5.77 6.14
N ILE A 327 -17.06 -5.52 7.45
CA ILE A 327 -16.02 -5.94 8.39
C ILE A 327 -16.61 -6.92 9.39
N ASP A 328 -16.11 -8.15 9.35
CA ASP A 328 -16.40 -9.20 10.29
C ASP A 328 -15.13 -9.57 11.08
N ARG A 329 -15.21 -9.46 12.39
CA ARG A 329 -14.11 -9.75 13.31
C ARG A 329 -14.45 -10.85 14.27
N GLN A 330 -13.62 -11.89 14.33
CA GLN A 330 -13.75 -12.99 15.27
C GLN A 330 -12.89 -12.84 16.52
N ALA A 331 -13.38 -13.44 17.58
CA ALA A 331 -12.72 -13.51 18.87
C ALA A 331 -11.30 -14.07 18.80
N ARG A 332 -10.45 -13.44 19.56
CA ARG A 332 -9.27 -14.07 20.13
C ARG A 332 -9.58 -14.68 21.49
N LYS A 333 -8.59 -15.40 22.04
CA LYS A 333 -8.69 -15.92 23.40
C LYS A 333 -9.06 -14.81 24.40
N SER A 334 -9.93 -15.12 25.34
CA SER A 334 -10.38 -14.20 26.39
C SER A 334 -9.20 -13.52 27.11
N GLY A 335 -9.26 -12.21 27.31
CA GLY A 335 -8.31 -11.41 28.11
C GLY A 335 -7.38 -10.49 27.30
N GLU A 336 -7.55 -10.37 25.99
CA GLU A 336 -6.78 -9.42 25.16
C GLU A 336 -7.54 -8.10 25.00
N GLU A 337 -6.79 -6.97 25.02
CA GLU A 337 -7.36 -5.65 24.76
C GLU A 337 -7.97 -5.58 23.35
N ASN A 338 -9.17 -5.09 23.27
CA ASN A 338 -9.93 -5.02 22.06
C ASN A 338 -10.55 -3.62 21.92
N ASN A 339 -10.08 -2.84 20.98
CA ASN A 339 -10.54 -1.47 20.73
C ASN A 339 -11.76 -1.37 19.80
N GLY A 340 -12.32 -2.52 19.39
CA GLY A 340 -13.55 -2.55 18.62
C GLY A 340 -13.37 -2.46 17.10
N VAL A 341 -14.53 -2.33 16.44
CA VAL A 341 -14.65 -2.17 15.00
C VAL A 341 -15.39 -0.86 14.73
N THR A 342 -14.84 -0.02 13.86
CA THR A 342 -15.48 1.24 13.45
C THR A 342 -15.54 1.32 11.92
N GLY A 343 -16.72 1.53 11.36
CA GLY A 343 -16.88 1.66 9.92
C GLY A 343 -16.23 2.95 9.40
N ILE A 344 -16.70 4.08 9.89
CA ILE A 344 -16.20 5.42 9.51
C ILE A 344 -15.81 6.19 10.77
N TYR A 345 -14.57 6.69 10.81
CA TYR A 345 -14.04 7.46 11.94
C TYR A 345 -13.51 8.83 11.51
N GLY A 346 -14.18 9.88 11.95
CA GLY A 346 -13.74 11.27 11.80
C GLY A 346 -13.19 11.81 13.11
N TYR A 347 -11.93 12.30 13.09
CA TYR A 347 -11.24 12.83 14.26
C TYR A 347 -10.54 14.16 13.94
N GLU A 348 -10.46 15.09 14.91
CA GLU A 348 -9.71 16.36 14.82
C GLU A 348 -9.85 17.10 13.49
N HIS A 349 -11.05 17.59 13.19
CA HIS A 349 -11.37 18.31 11.95
C HIS A 349 -11.29 17.48 10.65
N GLY A 350 -11.10 16.16 10.74
CA GLY A 350 -11.16 15.26 9.59
C GLY A 350 -12.53 15.32 8.90
N LYS A 351 -12.56 15.19 7.59
CA LYS A 351 -13.80 15.23 6.81
C LYS A 351 -13.95 13.97 5.97
N ILE A 352 -15.11 13.37 6.02
CA ILE A 352 -15.46 12.21 5.20
C ILE A 352 -16.79 12.48 4.51
N ASP A 353 -16.79 12.44 3.17
CA ASP A 353 -17.97 12.66 2.36
C ASP A 353 -18.26 11.42 1.50
N PHE A 354 -19.49 10.96 1.46
CA PHE A 354 -19.91 9.88 0.56
C PHE A 354 -21.27 10.17 -0.09
N ASN A 355 -21.49 9.58 -1.26
CA ASN A 355 -22.79 9.68 -1.91
C ASN A 355 -23.73 8.59 -1.39
N ARG A 356 -23.32 7.33 -1.49
CA ARG A 356 -24.07 6.16 -1.03
C ARG A 356 -23.14 5.24 -0.25
N ALA A 357 -23.56 4.80 0.94
CA ALA A 357 -22.77 3.87 1.74
C ALA A 357 -23.63 2.68 2.17
N ASP A 358 -23.06 1.48 2.06
CA ASP A 358 -23.54 0.25 2.67
C ASP A 358 -22.48 -0.22 3.65
N ILE A 359 -22.81 -0.23 4.94
CA ILE A 359 -21.87 -0.52 6.02
C ILE A 359 -22.43 -1.68 6.85
N THR A 360 -21.75 -2.80 6.82
CA THR A 360 -22.04 -3.97 7.65
C THR A 360 -20.85 -4.26 8.55
N LEU A 361 -21.09 -4.25 9.86
CA LEU A 361 -20.05 -4.50 10.85
C LEU A 361 -20.50 -5.55 11.85
N HIS A 362 -19.62 -6.51 12.09
CA HIS A 362 -19.81 -7.53 13.12
C HIS A 362 -18.54 -7.72 13.96
N ASN A 363 -18.73 -7.97 15.25
CA ASN A 363 -17.66 -8.34 16.17
C ASN A 363 -18.22 -9.32 17.21
N ASP A 364 -17.61 -10.49 17.33
CA ASP A 364 -18.00 -11.50 18.28
C ASP A 364 -17.38 -11.32 19.68
N LEU A 365 -16.66 -10.21 19.90
CA LEU A 365 -15.95 -9.90 21.14
C LEU A 365 -16.68 -8.86 22.01
N ASP A 366 -16.25 -8.78 23.27
CA ASP A 366 -16.69 -7.81 24.28
C ASP A 366 -16.30 -6.35 23.98
N ALA A 367 -16.00 -6.03 22.74
CA ALA A 367 -15.69 -4.68 22.32
C ALA A 367 -16.82 -4.03 21.54
N SER A 368 -16.84 -2.70 21.55
CA SER A 368 -17.84 -1.91 20.85
C SER A 368 -17.68 -2.05 19.33
N VAL A 369 -18.80 -2.09 18.65
CA VAL A 369 -18.91 -1.92 17.21
C VAL A 369 -19.60 -0.61 16.94
N THR A 370 -18.95 0.29 16.18
CA THR A 370 -19.50 1.62 15.89
C THR A 370 -19.60 1.80 14.38
N GLY A 371 -20.79 2.08 13.89
CA GLY A 371 -21.01 2.32 12.46
C GLY A 371 -20.26 3.56 11.98
N ILE A 372 -20.62 4.73 12.53
CA ILE A 372 -19.97 6.01 12.25
C ILE A 372 -19.65 6.69 13.58
N GLU A 373 -18.40 7.07 13.75
CA GLU A 373 -17.91 7.83 14.90
C GLU A 373 -17.33 9.18 14.45
N VAL A 374 -17.77 10.25 15.11
CA VAL A 374 -17.33 11.62 14.83
C VAL A 374 -16.91 12.29 16.13
N THR A 375 -15.68 12.77 16.19
CA THR A 375 -15.15 13.42 17.38
C THR A 375 -14.48 14.76 17.02
N THR A 376 -14.38 15.66 17.98
CA THR A 376 -13.51 16.86 17.95
C THR A 376 -13.57 17.64 16.62
N ASN A 377 -14.72 18.27 16.34
CA ASN A 377 -14.94 19.11 15.16
C ASN A 377 -14.76 18.42 13.79
N ALA A 378 -14.69 17.11 13.74
CA ALA A 378 -14.72 16.35 12.49
C ALA A 378 -16.12 16.37 11.86
N ALA A 379 -16.23 16.00 10.60
CA ALA A 379 -17.50 15.94 9.89
C ALA A 379 -17.60 14.71 9.00
N VAL A 380 -18.73 14.04 9.06
CA VAL A 380 -19.10 12.97 8.12
C VAL A 380 -20.42 13.36 7.46
N THR A 381 -20.43 13.39 6.13
CA THR A 381 -21.60 13.75 5.32
C THR A 381 -21.90 12.65 4.31
N GLY A 382 -23.17 12.34 4.14
CA GLY A 382 -23.63 11.32 3.21
C GLY A 382 -25.03 11.62 2.68
N LYS A 383 -25.35 11.14 1.46
CA LYS A 383 -26.70 11.29 0.89
C LYS A 383 -27.58 10.08 1.14
N ALA A 384 -27.01 8.89 1.12
CA ALA A 384 -27.72 7.65 1.43
C ALA A 384 -26.83 6.73 2.27
N LEU A 385 -27.40 6.12 3.30
CA LEU A 385 -26.70 5.23 4.21
C LEU A 385 -27.59 4.03 4.53
N GLN A 386 -27.06 2.83 4.29
CA GLN A 386 -27.54 1.59 4.90
C GLN A 386 -26.51 1.17 5.94
N LEU A 387 -26.95 0.89 7.15
CA LEU A 387 -26.06 0.60 8.27
C LEU A 387 -26.57 -0.61 9.05
N THR A 388 -25.76 -1.66 9.11
CA THR A 388 -25.98 -2.84 9.94
C THR A 388 -24.82 -2.98 10.91
N VAL A 389 -25.08 -2.97 12.20
CA VAL A 389 -24.08 -3.07 13.25
C VAL A 389 -24.51 -4.12 14.24
N SER A 390 -23.65 -5.09 14.51
CA SER A 390 -23.91 -6.17 15.46
C SER A 390 -22.67 -6.51 16.27
N SER A 391 -22.91 -6.95 17.50
CA SER A 391 -21.90 -7.49 18.40
C SER A 391 -22.54 -8.60 19.22
N ASP A 392 -21.84 -9.70 19.43
CA ASP A 392 -22.38 -10.83 20.21
C ASP A 392 -22.44 -10.51 21.70
N THR A 393 -21.44 -9.81 22.22
CA THR A 393 -21.32 -9.56 23.66
C THR A 393 -21.05 -8.10 24.02
N GLY A 394 -20.56 -7.29 23.08
CA GLY A 394 -20.25 -5.89 23.28
C GLY A 394 -21.38 -4.92 22.89
N ALA A 395 -21.10 -3.62 22.94
CA ALA A 395 -22.03 -2.58 22.51
C ALA A 395 -22.05 -2.43 21.00
N ALA A 396 -23.22 -2.37 20.38
CA ALA A 396 -23.42 -2.04 18.98
C ALA A 396 -24.02 -0.63 18.86
N LEU A 397 -23.28 0.30 18.27
CA LEU A 397 -23.64 1.70 18.12
C LEU A 397 -23.74 2.07 16.64
N GLY A 398 -24.89 2.54 16.18
CA GLY A 398 -25.04 3.00 14.80
C GLY A 398 -24.24 4.27 14.54
N LEU A 399 -24.55 5.34 15.29
CA LEU A 399 -23.91 6.65 15.16
C LEU A 399 -23.44 7.13 16.54
N LEU A 400 -22.21 7.57 16.63
CA LEU A 400 -21.62 8.13 17.83
C LEU A 400 -20.98 9.49 17.52
N ALA A 401 -21.43 10.52 18.19
CA ALA A 401 -20.83 11.85 18.09
C ALA A 401 -20.50 12.36 19.49
N HIS A 402 -19.23 12.68 19.75
CA HIS A 402 -18.81 13.21 21.03
C HIS A 402 -17.67 14.23 20.90
N LYS A 403 -17.58 15.13 21.85
CA LYS A 403 -16.51 16.10 21.96
C LYS A 403 -15.62 15.75 23.15
N TYR A 404 -14.33 15.70 22.95
CA TYR A 404 -13.41 15.63 24.09
C TYR A 404 -13.44 16.93 24.88
N ILE A 405 -13.62 16.82 26.21
CA ILE A 405 -13.61 17.98 27.12
C ILE A 405 -12.15 18.37 27.32
N GLY A 406 -11.72 19.43 26.71
CA GLY A 406 -10.32 19.92 26.78
C GLY A 406 -9.90 20.74 25.57
N ASP A 407 -10.60 20.61 24.47
CA ASP A 407 -10.36 21.41 23.26
C ASP A 407 -11.14 22.72 23.34
N THR A 408 -10.45 23.81 23.71
CA THR A 408 -10.94 25.19 23.68
C THR A 408 -10.50 25.91 22.40
#